data_113a64251d34b8da15d74e2a55630040
#
_entry.id   113a64251d34b8da15d74e2a55630040
#
_cell.length_a   1.000
_cell.length_b   1.000
_cell.length_c   1.000
_cell.angle_alpha   90.00
_cell.angle_beta   90.00
_cell.angle_gamma   90.00
#
_symmetry.space_group_name_H-M   'P 1'
#
loop_
_entity.id
_entity.type
_entity.pdbx_description
1 polymer ?
#
loop_
_entity_poly.entity_id
_entity_poly.type
_entity_poly.pdbx_seq_one_letter_code
_entity_poly.pdbx_strand_id
1 'polypeptide(L)'
;MDSTNAVVLFFFTLIFCSTLMYNRRFATQNHDSFFQRYFLGELTLRIRFLVFSAIILATFASACAQQPSPKEPPAATQATSAFRPTIVFMTDFGTANDAVAICRAVIYGIAPDVRLTDITHQVTPFSIEEASRFLYGVAPYYPANTVFLIVVDPGVGTSRKAIIAKSKKGQYFVAPDNGVLTPTLDRDGFDSAREITNQNWMIQAAVSSTFHGRDIFSPAAAHLAAGWDYNLVGPALPELVRLTTKTATITDKGIEGDLIGLDDPFGSLITDISRDDFQKLGYVVGDKIPVQLNKKPVTLPYGKTFMDVPVGDALLYIDSRGRVGVAVNQGNYAKKFNIQVPGTVFIPTKRTPITTLRKH
;
A
#
# COMPACT_ATOMS: atom_id res chain seq x y z
N MET A 1 14.66 16.91 24.31
CA MET A 1 14.65 17.96 25.34
C MET A 1 13.33 17.85 26.08
N ASP A 2 13.42 17.42 27.33
CA ASP A 2 12.30 16.99 28.13
C ASP A 2 11.43 18.18 28.58
N SER A 3 10.13 18.05 28.45
CA SER A 3 9.11 19.06 28.78
C SER A 3 9.17 19.51 30.27
N THR A 4 9.81 18.73 31.12
CA THR A 4 10.00 19.01 32.55
C THR A 4 11.01 20.13 32.81
N ASN A 5 12.02 20.27 31.94
CA ASN A 5 13.04 21.32 32.10
C ASN A 5 12.56 22.72 31.69
N ALA A 6 11.57 22.79 30.80
CA ALA A 6 11.00 24.07 30.34
C ALA A 6 10.10 24.73 31.40
N VAL A 7 9.38 23.94 32.19
CA VAL A 7 8.48 24.43 33.25
C VAL A 7 9.27 24.96 34.45
N VAL A 8 10.38 24.31 34.80
CA VAL A 8 11.26 24.75 35.90
C VAL A 8 11.96 26.07 35.54
N LEU A 9 12.39 26.25 34.30
CA LEU A 9 13.04 27.48 33.83
C LEU A 9 12.07 28.68 33.80
N PHE A 10 10.79 28.42 33.45
CA PHE A 10 9.75 29.46 33.41
C PHE A 10 9.38 29.99 34.81
N PHE A 11 9.35 29.12 35.83
CA PHE A 11 9.10 29.54 37.20
C PHE A 11 10.27 30.32 37.81
N PHE A 12 11.52 29.99 37.50
CA PHE A 12 12.71 30.73 37.97
C PHE A 12 12.76 32.15 37.38
N THR A 13 12.37 32.33 36.11
CA THR A 13 12.37 33.65 35.46
C THR A 13 11.29 34.58 36.03
N LEU A 14 10.13 34.04 36.40
CA LEU A 14 9.04 34.83 37.00
C LEU A 14 9.36 35.31 38.42
N ILE A 15 10.07 34.50 39.24
CA ILE A 15 10.48 34.86 40.58
C ILE A 15 11.60 35.91 40.55
N PHE A 16 12.51 35.84 39.58
CA PHE A 16 13.62 36.81 39.46
C PHE A 16 13.13 38.18 38.95
N CYS A 17 12.15 38.22 38.06
CA CYS A 17 11.56 39.47 37.55
C CYS A 17 10.75 40.23 38.62
N SER A 18 10.00 39.53 39.48
CA SER A 18 9.22 40.15 40.54
C SER A 18 10.11 40.74 41.66
N THR A 19 11.28 40.16 41.89
CA THR A 19 12.23 40.65 42.90
C THR A 19 12.99 41.90 42.42
N LEU A 20 13.27 42.03 41.14
CA LEU A 20 13.94 43.21 40.58
C LEU A 20 13.01 44.44 40.43
N MET A 21 11.71 44.27 40.27
CA MET A 21 10.78 45.40 40.21
C MET A 21 10.43 45.96 41.56
N TYR A 22 10.54 45.19 42.64
CA TYR A 22 10.24 45.67 43.99
C TYR A 22 11.36 46.56 44.55
N ASN A 23 12.62 46.36 44.15
CA ASN A 23 13.78 47.12 44.66
C ASN A 23 13.97 48.51 44.06
N ARG A 24 13.19 48.93 43.07
CA ARG A 24 13.31 50.26 42.40
C ARG A 24 12.38 51.33 42.96
N ARG A 25 11.50 51.02 43.92
CA ARG A 25 10.48 51.97 44.41
C ARG A 25 10.67 52.56 45.82
N PHE A 26 11.75 52.21 46.56
CA PHE A 26 11.98 52.70 47.90
C PHE A 26 13.41 53.20 48.16
N ALA A 27 13.75 54.27 47.46
CA ALA A 27 14.96 55.01 47.79
C ALA A 27 14.61 56.51 47.85
N THR A 28 13.83 56.93 48.84
CA THR A 28 13.82 58.31 49.41
C THR A 28 12.83 58.36 50.58
N GLN A 29 13.32 58.50 51.76
CA GLN A 29 13.02 59.37 52.87
C GLN A 29 13.24 58.77 54.29
N ASN A 30 13.92 59.59 55.10
CA ASN A 30 14.33 59.37 56.48
C ASN A 30 13.20 59.01 57.43
N HIS A 31 13.44 58.09 58.40
CA HIS A 31 13.49 58.37 59.89
C HIS A 31 13.69 57.08 60.66
N ASP A 32 14.67 57.17 61.55
CA ASP A 32 15.10 56.12 62.47
C ASP A 32 14.04 55.84 63.53
N SER A 33 13.65 54.64 63.69
CA SER A 33 13.04 53.89 64.80
C SER A 33 11.96 52.89 64.44
N PHE A 34 11.38 53.04 63.29
CA PHE A 34 10.42 52.05 62.74
C PHE A 34 11.09 50.88 61.96
N PHE A 35 12.33 51.09 61.58
CA PHE A 35 13.08 50.18 60.65
C PHE A 35 13.51 48.90 61.41
N GLN A 36 13.79 48.94 62.72
CA GLN A 36 14.33 47.76 63.40
C GLN A 36 13.27 46.67 63.66
N ARG A 37 12.03 47.02 63.86
CA ARG A 37 10.92 46.05 64.05
C ARG A 37 10.39 45.48 62.73
N TYR A 38 10.43 46.23 61.70
CA TYR A 38 10.01 45.73 60.39
C TYR A 38 11.05 44.81 59.75
N PHE A 39 12.34 45.09 59.90
CA PHE A 39 13.43 44.30 59.30
C PHE A 39 13.52 42.90 59.92
N LEU A 40 13.33 42.76 61.24
CA LEU A 40 13.33 41.47 61.95
C LEU A 40 12.07 40.64 61.63
N GLY A 41 10.95 41.28 61.39
CA GLY A 41 9.71 40.58 60.96
C GLY A 41 9.77 40.05 59.55
N GLU A 42 10.31 40.82 58.59
CA GLU A 42 10.48 40.39 57.22
C GLU A 42 11.57 39.30 57.09
N LEU A 43 12.67 39.40 57.84
CA LEU A 43 13.74 38.40 57.82
C LEU A 43 13.23 37.03 58.33
N THR A 44 12.42 37.04 59.38
CA THR A 44 11.81 35.81 59.90
C THR A 44 10.78 35.23 59.03
N LEU A 45 10.03 36.04 58.29
CA LEU A 45 9.05 35.58 57.32
C LEU A 45 9.75 34.96 56.08
N ARG A 46 10.81 35.58 55.61
CA ARG A 46 11.62 35.06 54.48
C ARG A 46 12.34 33.76 54.83
N ILE A 47 12.87 33.63 56.04
CA ILE A 47 13.50 32.37 56.51
C ILE A 47 12.44 31.28 56.63
N ARG A 48 11.25 31.57 57.15
CA ARG A 48 10.15 30.59 57.20
C ARG A 48 9.69 30.15 55.83
N PHE A 49 9.62 31.06 54.85
CA PHE A 49 9.29 30.70 53.44
C PHE A 49 10.37 29.85 52.79
N LEU A 50 11.66 30.15 53.03
CA LEU A 50 12.77 29.35 52.49
C LEU A 50 12.81 27.94 53.10
N VAL A 51 12.58 27.82 54.43
CA VAL A 51 12.51 26.52 55.10
C VAL A 51 11.29 25.71 54.62
N PHE A 52 10.13 26.37 54.43
CA PHE A 52 8.93 25.70 53.92
C PHE A 52 9.09 25.24 52.49
N SER A 53 9.72 26.05 51.63
CA SER A 53 10.05 25.68 50.25
C SER A 53 11.07 24.53 50.18
N ALA A 54 12.07 24.52 51.05
CA ALA A 54 13.05 23.44 51.12
C ALA A 54 12.45 22.11 51.62
N ILE A 55 11.49 22.16 52.55
CA ILE A 55 10.75 20.96 53.01
C ILE A 55 9.84 20.42 51.90
N ILE A 56 9.17 21.28 51.18
CA ILE A 56 8.35 20.86 50.05
C ILE A 56 9.21 20.23 48.92
N LEU A 57 10.38 20.80 48.64
CA LEU A 57 11.32 20.27 47.68
C LEU A 57 11.87 18.89 48.09
N ALA A 58 12.18 18.75 49.39
CA ALA A 58 12.69 17.48 49.94
C ALA A 58 11.62 16.38 49.94
N THR A 59 10.34 16.71 50.19
CA THR A 59 9.24 15.75 50.10
C THR A 59 8.94 15.34 48.66
N PHE A 60 9.07 16.25 47.70
CA PHE A 60 8.95 15.90 46.28
C PHE A 60 10.11 15.03 45.78
N ALA A 61 11.33 15.30 46.21
CA ALA A 61 12.50 14.48 45.86
C ALA A 61 12.40 13.05 46.46
N SER A 62 11.87 12.89 47.67
CA SER A 62 11.63 11.57 48.27
C SER A 62 10.49 10.79 47.59
N ALA A 63 9.46 11.47 47.10
CA ALA A 63 8.37 10.83 46.38
C ALA A 63 8.81 10.34 44.99
N CYS A 64 9.74 11.04 44.30
CA CYS A 64 10.32 10.60 43.05
C CYS A 64 11.28 9.40 43.18
N ALA A 65 11.92 9.23 44.32
CA ALA A 65 12.86 8.12 44.58
C ALA A 65 12.15 6.78 44.89
N GLN A 66 10.84 6.79 45.14
CA GLN A 66 10.02 5.60 45.43
C GLN A 66 9.07 5.21 44.33
N GLN A 67 9.21 5.73 43.10
CA GLN A 67 8.50 5.13 41.99
C GLN A 67 9.12 3.74 41.74
N PRO A 68 8.32 2.67 41.86
CA PRO A 68 8.78 1.36 41.41
C PRO A 68 9.16 1.50 39.93
N SER A 69 10.38 1.05 39.59
CA SER A 69 10.80 0.93 38.20
C SER A 69 9.59 0.43 37.36
N PRO A 70 9.29 1.03 36.21
CA PRO A 70 8.27 0.46 35.34
C PRO A 70 8.58 -1.02 35.23
N LYS A 71 7.71 -1.89 35.75
CA LYS A 71 7.81 -3.32 35.46
C LYS A 71 7.94 -3.40 33.96
N GLU A 72 9.11 -3.87 33.51
CA GLU A 72 9.30 -4.27 32.12
C GLU A 72 8.04 -5.04 31.74
N PRO A 73 7.30 -4.61 30.71
CA PRO A 73 6.11 -5.35 30.30
C PRO A 73 6.56 -6.80 30.18
N PRO A 74 5.83 -7.78 30.75
CA PRO A 74 6.22 -9.18 30.68
C PRO A 74 6.60 -9.41 29.24
N ALA A 75 7.84 -9.90 29.00
CA ALA A 75 8.34 -10.17 27.67
C ALA A 75 7.17 -10.82 26.92
N ALA A 76 6.64 -10.11 25.92
CA ALA A 76 5.50 -10.61 25.20
C ALA A 76 5.94 -11.99 24.77
N THR A 77 5.39 -13.00 25.46
CA THR A 77 5.52 -14.38 25.01
C THR A 77 5.13 -14.24 23.57
N GLN A 78 6.10 -14.35 22.64
CA GLN A 78 5.80 -14.43 21.24
C GLN A 78 4.84 -15.60 21.17
N ALA A 79 3.55 -15.28 21.27
CA ALA A 79 2.52 -16.21 20.89
C ALA A 79 2.99 -16.63 19.51
N THR A 80 3.47 -17.87 19.39
CA THR A 80 3.75 -18.50 18.11
C THR A 80 2.51 -18.15 17.33
N SER A 81 2.61 -17.17 16.46
CA SER A 81 1.51 -16.67 15.66
C SER A 81 1.06 -17.87 14.87
N ALA A 82 0.10 -18.59 15.42
CA ALA A 82 -0.54 -19.69 14.72
C ALA A 82 -0.96 -19.05 13.40
N PHE A 83 -0.33 -19.50 12.31
CA PHE A 83 -0.55 -18.96 10.96
C PHE A 83 -2.08 -19.00 10.76
N ARG A 84 -2.72 -17.84 10.84
CA ARG A 84 -4.14 -17.76 10.53
C ARG A 84 -4.26 -17.87 9.03
N PRO A 85 -5.02 -18.84 8.53
CA PRO A 85 -5.23 -19.00 7.10
C PRO A 85 -5.76 -17.67 6.54
N THR A 86 -5.20 -17.25 5.43
CA THR A 86 -5.57 -15.97 4.78
C THR A 86 -6.10 -16.26 3.40
N ILE A 87 -7.31 -15.77 3.11
CA ILE A 87 -7.88 -15.71 1.76
C ILE A 87 -7.78 -14.28 1.26
N VAL A 88 -7.23 -14.10 0.06
CA VAL A 88 -7.10 -12.81 -0.63
C VAL A 88 -8.05 -12.83 -1.82
N PHE A 89 -9.10 -12.02 -1.78
CA PHE A 89 -10.24 -12.11 -2.68
C PHE A 89 -10.21 -11.01 -3.76
N MET A 90 -10.50 -11.39 -5.00
CA MET A 90 -10.60 -10.48 -6.15
C MET A 90 -11.73 -10.90 -7.09
N THR A 91 -12.52 -9.93 -7.55
CA THR A 91 -13.59 -10.14 -8.54
C THR A 91 -13.78 -8.93 -9.43
N ASP A 92 -14.59 -9.09 -10.48
CA ASP A 92 -15.17 -8.02 -11.28
C ASP A 92 -16.66 -7.76 -10.95
N PHE A 93 -17.14 -8.22 -9.78
CA PHE A 93 -18.56 -8.11 -9.39
C PHE A 93 -18.99 -6.69 -9.03
N GLY A 94 -18.01 -5.79 -8.77
CA GLY A 94 -18.30 -4.49 -8.18
C GLY A 94 -18.72 -4.59 -6.71
N THR A 95 -19.23 -3.48 -6.19
CA THR A 95 -19.72 -3.37 -4.79
C THR A 95 -21.17 -2.87 -4.73
N ALA A 96 -21.84 -2.77 -5.87
CA ALA A 96 -23.20 -2.23 -5.95
C ALA A 96 -24.28 -3.27 -5.66
N ASN A 97 -23.94 -4.57 -5.63
CA ASN A 97 -24.86 -5.68 -5.35
C ASN A 97 -24.33 -6.57 -4.23
N ASP A 98 -25.04 -7.65 -3.95
CA ASP A 98 -24.81 -8.59 -2.86
C ASP A 98 -23.81 -9.71 -3.17
N ALA A 99 -23.34 -9.85 -4.40
CA ALA A 99 -22.54 -11.00 -4.84
C ALA A 99 -21.28 -11.22 -3.99
N VAL A 100 -20.52 -10.16 -3.70
CA VAL A 100 -19.33 -10.23 -2.85
C VAL A 100 -19.69 -10.63 -1.42
N ALA A 101 -20.78 -10.07 -0.87
CA ALA A 101 -21.25 -10.39 0.49
C ALA A 101 -21.66 -11.83 0.61
N ILE A 102 -22.37 -12.40 -0.39
CA ILE A 102 -22.76 -13.80 -0.43
C ILE A 102 -21.53 -14.72 -0.46
N CYS A 103 -20.55 -14.44 -1.31
CA CYS A 103 -19.30 -15.21 -1.35
C CYS A 103 -18.59 -15.21 0.01
N ARG A 104 -18.51 -14.05 0.68
CA ARG A 104 -17.93 -13.93 2.02
C ARG A 104 -18.72 -14.73 3.06
N ALA A 105 -20.06 -14.71 3.00
CA ALA A 105 -20.89 -15.49 3.91
C ALA A 105 -20.63 -17.00 3.78
N VAL A 106 -20.47 -17.50 2.54
CA VAL A 106 -20.09 -18.90 2.29
C VAL A 106 -18.71 -19.21 2.89
N ILE A 107 -17.73 -18.33 2.68
CA ILE A 107 -16.37 -18.50 3.22
C ILE A 107 -16.42 -18.58 4.76
N TYR A 108 -17.08 -17.64 5.43
CA TYR A 108 -17.18 -17.62 6.90
C TYR A 108 -18.01 -18.76 7.47
N GLY A 109 -19.00 -19.27 6.71
CA GLY A 109 -19.76 -20.46 7.10
C GLY A 109 -18.91 -21.74 7.15
N ILE A 110 -17.84 -21.82 6.36
CA ILE A 110 -16.93 -22.97 6.28
C ILE A 110 -15.69 -22.75 7.14
N ALA A 111 -15.11 -21.57 7.10
CA ALA A 111 -13.86 -21.20 7.78
C ALA A 111 -14.03 -19.91 8.58
N PRO A 112 -14.73 -19.94 9.75
CA PRO A 112 -15.09 -18.74 10.51
C PRO A 112 -13.87 -17.93 11.01
N ASP A 113 -12.74 -18.60 11.26
CA ASP A 113 -11.52 -17.96 11.78
C ASP A 113 -10.57 -17.49 10.67
N VAL A 114 -10.96 -17.62 9.39
CA VAL A 114 -10.13 -17.21 8.27
C VAL A 114 -9.94 -15.68 8.26
N ARG A 115 -8.73 -15.24 7.94
CA ARG A 115 -8.49 -13.82 7.62
C ARG A 115 -8.86 -13.59 6.16
N LEU A 116 -9.94 -12.86 5.91
CA LEU A 116 -10.37 -12.50 4.56
C LEU A 116 -9.99 -11.05 4.26
N THR A 117 -9.27 -10.82 3.17
CA THR A 117 -8.89 -9.50 2.68
C THR A 117 -9.09 -9.43 1.17
N ASP A 118 -9.17 -8.22 0.62
CA ASP A 118 -9.46 -8.02 -0.79
C ASP A 118 -8.24 -7.47 -1.54
N ILE A 119 -8.09 -7.86 -2.81
CA ILE A 119 -7.33 -7.08 -3.77
C ILE A 119 -8.22 -5.94 -4.26
N THR A 120 -9.29 -6.29 -4.92
CA THR A 120 -10.34 -5.38 -5.41
C THR A 120 -11.56 -6.19 -5.89
N HIS A 121 -12.72 -5.54 -5.89
CA HIS A 121 -13.92 -6.06 -6.56
C HIS A 121 -14.31 -5.18 -7.77
N GLN A 122 -13.43 -4.26 -8.16
CA GLN A 122 -13.63 -3.29 -9.24
C GLN A 122 -12.73 -3.61 -10.46
N VAL A 123 -12.38 -4.89 -10.67
CA VAL A 123 -11.77 -5.27 -11.95
C VAL A 123 -12.75 -4.89 -13.06
N THR A 124 -12.25 -4.33 -14.14
CA THR A 124 -13.09 -4.05 -15.31
C THR A 124 -13.83 -5.33 -15.71
N PRO A 125 -15.17 -5.29 -15.87
CA PRO A 125 -15.95 -6.49 -16.15
C PRO A 125 -15.36 -7.31 -17.27
N PHE A 126 -15.18 -8.62 -17.01
CA PHE A 126 -14.65 -9.62 -17.95
C PHE A 126 -13.16 -9.48 -18.30
N SER A 127 -12.42 -8.51 -17.73
CA SER A 127 -11.01 -8.28 -18.07
C SER A 127 -10.08 -9.24 -17.33
N ILE A 128 -9.78 -10.37 -17.96
CA ILE A 128 -8.79 -11.35 -17.46
C ILE A 128 -7.40 -10.72 -17.37
N GLU A 129 -7.03 -9.86 -18.33
CA GLU A 129 -5.73 -9.18 -18.37
C GLU A 129 -5.55 -8.23 -17.17
N GLU A 130 -6.57 -7.45 -16.82
CA GLU A 130 -6.50 -6.56 -15.68
C GLU A 130 -6.42 -7.33 -14.36
N ALA A 131 -7.25 -8.37 -14.20
CA ALA A 131 -7.20 -9.26 -13.04
C ALA A 131 -5.82 -9.90 -12.88
N SER A 132 -5.27 -10.41 -13.98
CA SER A 132 -3.92 -10.99 -14.04
C SER A 132 -2.85 -9.98 -13.61
N ARG A 133 -2.95 -8.73 -14.06
CA ARG A 133 -2.04 -7.64 -13.69
C ARG A 133 -2.13 -7.28 -12.20
N PHE A 134 -3.33 -7.23 -11.63
CA PHE A 134 -3.52 -6.98 -10.20
C PHE A 134 -2.95 -8.12 -9.35
N LEU A 135 -3.25 -9.37 -9.72
CA LEU A 135 -2.72 -10.55 -9.03
C LEU A 135 -1.20 -10.57 -9.06
N TYR A 136 -0.59 -10.36 -10.25
CA TYR A 136 0.86 -10.28 -10.42
C TYR A 136 1.50 -9.24 -9.50
N GLY A 137 0.87 -8.07 -9.34
CA GLY A 137 1.37 -6.99 -8.50
C GLY A 137 1.27 -7.27 -7.00
N VAL A 138 0.25 -8.04 -6.57
CA VAL A 138 -0.07 -8.24 -5.14
C VAL A 138 0.55 -9.52 -4.58
N ALA A 139 0.58 -10.61 -5.34
CA ALA A 139 1.02 -11.92 -4.84
C ALA A 139 2.40 -11.94 -4.19
N PRO A 140 3.43 -11.17 -4.63
CA PRO A 140 4.75 -11.18 -4.00
C PRO A 140 4.77 -10.76 -2.53
N TYR A 141 3.80 -9.96 -2.09
CA TYR A 141 3.74 -9.40 -0.73
C TYR A 141 3.04 -10.32 0.27
N TYR A 142 2.47 -11.43 -0.19
CA TYR A 142 1.81 -12.41 0.67
C TYR A 142 2.70 -13.63 0.92
N PRO A 143 2.66 -14.21 2.13
CA PRO A 143 3.47 -15.36 2.48
C PRO A 143 3.00 -16.65 1.79
N ALA A 144 3.79 -17.71 1.92
CA ALA A 144 3.36 -19.07 1.59
C ALA A 144 2.08 -19.44 2.35
N ASN A 145 1.33 -20.42 1.85
CA ASN A 145 0.02 -20.87 2.36
C ASN A 145 -1.10 -19.81 2.28
N THR A 146 -0.87 -18.65 1.65
CA THR A 146 -1.97 -17.75 1.30
C THR A 146 -2.81 -18.35 0.18
N VAL A 147 -4.13 -18.25 0.31
CA VAL A 147 -5.10 -18.68 -0.70
C VAL A 147 -5.60 -17.44 -1.44
N PHE A 148 -5.27 -17.30 -2.71
CA PHE A 148 -5.82 -16.28 -3.58
C PHE A 148 -7.11 -16.81 -4.22
N LEU A 149 -8.23 -16.13 -3.98
CA LEU A 149 -9.53 -16.41 -4.59
C LEU A 149 -9.79 -15.37 -5.68
N ILE A 150 -9.74 -15.79 -6.93
CA ILE A 150 -9.90 -14.91 -8.09
C ILE A 150 -11.15 -15.34 -8.87
N VAL A 151 -12.15 -14.47 -8.94
CA VAL A 151 -13.39 -14.74 -9.67
C VAL A 151 -13.64 -13.62 -10.68
N VAL A 152 -12.86 -13.66 -11.77
CA VAL A 152 -13.09 -12.89 -13.01
C VAL A 152 -13.28 -13.92 -14.10
N ASP A 153 -14.53 -14.19 -14.45
CA ASP A 153 -14.92 -15.41 -15.12
C ASP A 153 -15.93 -15.19 -16.26
N PRO A 154 -15.49 -14.66 -17.41
CA PRO A 154 -16.37 -14.54 -18.58
C PRO A 154 -16.86 -15.88 -19.12
N GLY A 155 -16.28 -17.00 -18.68
CA GLY A 155 -16.64 -18.37 -19.07
C GLY A 155 -17.51 -19.11 -18.04
N VAL A 156 -18.16 -18.42 -17.10
CA VAL A 156 -19.03 -19.06 -16.12
C VAL A 156 -20.13 -19.89 -16.79
N GLY A 157 -20.36 -21.12 -16.30
CA GLY A 157 -21.36 -22.01 -16.87
C GLY A 157 -20.98 -22.70 -18.21
N THR A 158 -19.78 -22.48 -18.71
CA THR A 158 -19.24 -23.19 -19.89
C THR A 158 -18.35 -24.38 -19.47
N SER A 159 -17.67 -25.00 -20.43
CA SER A 159 -16.73 -26.10 -20.19
C SER A 159 -15.38 -25.66 -19.58
N ARG A 160 -15.16 -24.33 -19.30
CA ARG A 160 -13.94 -23.89 -18.63
C ARG A 160 -13.82 -24.55 -17.26
N LYS A 161 -12.63 -25.02 -16.90
CA LYS A 161 -12.38 -25.71 -15.64
C LYS A 161 -12.33 -24.71 -14.47
N ALA A 162 -12.84 -25.15 -13.32
CA ALA A 162 -12.56 -24.50 -12.03
C ALA A 162 -11.34 -25.17 -11.42
N ILE A 163 -10.36 -24.42 -10.96
CA ILE A 163 -9.08 -24.97 -10.54
C ILE A 163 -8.58 -24.43 -9.20
N ILE A 164 -7.73 -25.26 -8.56
CA ILE A 164 -6.77 -24.78 -7.57
C ILE A 164 -5.39 -25.02 -8.15
N ALA A 165 -4.59 -23.96 -8.31
CA ALA A 165 -3.19 -24.05 -8.66
C ALA A 165 -2.31 -23.72 -7.47
N LYS A 166 -1.09 -24.28 -7.44
CA LYS A 166 -0.06 -24.03 -6.44
C LYS A 166 1.20 -23.51 -7.10
N SER A 167 1.80 -22.46 -6.55
CA SER A 167 3.10 -21.97 -7.00
C SER A 167 4.24 -22.62 -6.20
N LYS A 168 5.47 -22.58 -6.76
CA LYS A 168 6.68 -23.01 -6.05
C LYS A 168 6.98 -22.17 -4.80
N LYS A 169 6.38 -20.97 -4.67
CA LYS A 169 6.39 -20.18 -3.45
C LYS A 169 5.44 -20.71 -2.36
N GLY A 170 4.68 -21.76 -2.65
CA GLY A 170 3.74 -22.36 -1.71
C GLY A 170 2.44 -21.59 -1.54
N GLN A 171 2.10 -20.68 -2.45
CA GLN A 171 0.83 -19.97 -2.49
C GLN A 171 -0.18 -20.76 -3.32
N TYR A 172 -1.46 -20.68 -2.96
CA TYR A 172 -2.56 -21.33 -3.67
C TYR A 172 -3.44 -20.31 -4.39
N PHE A 173 -3.97 -20.70 -5.54
CA PHE A 173 -4.79 -19.86 -6.39
C PHE A 173 -6.06 -20.63 -6.78
N VAL A 174 -7.20 -20.21 -6.29
CA VAL A 174 -8.53 -20.73 -6.61
C VAL A 174 -9.14 -19.82 -7.67
N ALA A 175 -9.30 -20.30 -8.89
CA ALA A 175 -9.66 -19.46 -10.03
C ALA A 175 -10.31 -20.26 -11.17
N PRO A 176 -10.97 -19.59 -12.13
CA PRO A 176 -11.26 -20.18 -13.43
C PRO A 176 -9.95 -20.41 -14.20
N ASP A 177 -9.87 -21.54 -14.92
CA ASP A 177 -8.76 -21.82 -15.83
C ASP A 177 -8.95 -21.06 -17.15
N ASN A 178 -8.64 -19.78 -17.15
CA ASN A 178 -8.82 -18.85 -18.26
C ASN A 178 -7.58 -18.01 -18.57
N GLY A 179 -6.44 -18.37 -17.96
CA GLY A 179 -5.17 -17.69 -18.17
C GLY A 179 -4.87 -16.58 -17.15
N VAL A 180 -5.77 -16.26 -16.23
CA VAL A 180 -5.58 -15.20 -15.23
C VAL A 180 -4.32 -15.41 -14.35
N LEU A 181 -3.89 -16.65 -14.16
CA LEU A 181 -2.73 -17.03 -13.35
C LEU A 181 -1.40 -16.96 -14.12
N THR A 182 -1.42 -16.82 -15.44
CA THR A 182 -0.24 -16.98 -16.31
C THR A 182 0.96 -16.16 -15.85
N PRO A 183 0.93 -14.81 -15.76
CA PRO A 183 2.12 -14.03 -15.39
C PRO A 183 2.60 -14.30 -13.97
N THR A 184 1.68 -14.59 -13.06
CA THR A 184 2.03 -14.87 -11.66
C THR A 184 2.75 -16.19 -11.54
N LEU A 185 2.26 -17.26 -12.19
CA LEU A 185 2.89 -18.57 -12.17
C LEU A 185 4.20 -18.62 -12.98
N ASP A 186 4.33 -17.79 -14.03
CA ASP A 186 5.59 -17.66 -14.77
C ASP A 186 6.70 -17.06 -13.90
N ARG A 187 6.37 -16.05 -13.11
CA ARG A 187 7.32 -15.43 -12.18
C ARG A 187 7.63 -16.31 -10.97
N ASP A 188 6.59 -16.88 -10.33
CA ASP A 188 6.70 -17.53 -9.02
C ASP A 188 6.94 -19.04 -9.13
N GLY A 189 6.87 -19.57 -10.35
CA GLY A 189 7.02 -20.98 -10.69
C GLY A 189 5.72 -21.77 -10.48
N PHE A 190 5.32 -22.52 -11.48
CA PHE A 190 4.24 -23.50 -11.39
C PHE A 190 4.71 -24.73 -10.63
N ASP A 191 3.96 -25.17 -9.62
CA ASP A 191 4.19 -26.42 -8.87
C ASP A 191 3.21 -27.50 -9.32
N SER A 192 1.92 -27.26 -9.14
CA SER A 192 0.85 -28.21 -9.47
C SER A 192 -0.48 -27.50 -9.65
N ALA A 193 -1.42 -28.18 -10.30
CA ALA A 193 -2.82 -27.73 -10.36
C ALA A 193 -3.76 -28.93 -10.34
N ARG A 194 -4.99 -28.69 -9.85
CA ARG A 194 -6.08 -29.67 -9.84
C ARG A 194 -7.38 -29.00 -10.25
N GLU A 195 -8.21 -29.75 -10.95
CA GLU A 195 -9.57 -29.35 -11.24
C GLU A 195 -10.45 -29.56 -10.00
N ILE A 196 -11.33 -28.62 -9.71
CA ILE A 196 -12.30 -28.75 -8.63
C ILE A 196 -13.48 -29.53 -9.16
N THR A 197 -13.54 -30.83 -8.85
CA THR A 197 -14.59 -31.76 -9.27
C THR A 197 -15.26 -32.47 -8.10
N ASN A 198 -14.60 -32.50 -6.94
CA ASN A 198 -15.15 -33.10 -5.74
C ASN A 198 -16.27 -32.22 -5.16
N GLN A 199 -17.49 -32.71 -5.17
CA GLN A 199 -18.69 -31.99 -4.70
C GLN A 199 -18.62 -31.59 -3.22
N ASN A 200 -17.84 -32.31 -2.38
CA ASN A 200 -17.64 -31.91 -0.99
C ASN A 200 -16.88 -30.59 -0.85
N TRP A 201 -16.16 -30.16 -1.90
CA TRP A 201 -15.45 -28.89 -1.97
C TRP A 201 -16.30 -27.73 -2.50
N MET A 202 -17.56 -28.01 -2.86
CA MET A 202 -18.51 -27.05 -3.43
C MET A 202 -19.63 -26.77 -2.42
N ILE A 203 -20.54 -25.87 -2.78
CA ILE A 203 -21.74 -25.66 -1.98
C ILE A 203 -22.57 -26.95 -1.96
N GLN A 204 -23.17 -27.27 -0.80
CA GLN A 204 -23.98 -28.53 -0.63
C GLN A 204 -25.31 -28.47 -1.37
N ALA A 205 -25.69 -27.34 -1.93
CA ALA A 205 -26.86 -27.18 -2.78
C ALA A 205 -26.53 -27.43 -4.25
N ALA A 206 -27.53 -27.39 -5.13
CA ALA A 206 -27.28 -27.45 -6.57
C ALA A 206 -26.45 -26.29 -7.06
N VAL A 207 -25.36 -26.57 -7.82
CA VAL A 207 -24.49 -25.58 -8.40
C VAL A 207 -25.24 -24.80 -9.49
N SER A 208 -25.27 -23.47 -9.38
CA SER A 208 -25.85 -22.57 -10.36
C SER A 208 -24.97 -22.49 -11.60
N SER A 209 -25.56 -22.39 -12.78
CA SER A 209 -24.82 -22.15 -14.01
C SER A 209 -24.26 -20.72 -14.15
N THR A 210 -24.64 -19.79 -13.27
CA THR A 210 -24.31 -18.37 -13.38
C THR A 210 -23.58 -17.79 -12.18
N PHE A 211 -23.37 -18.56 -11.11
CA PHE A 211 -22.72 -18.02 -9.90
C PHE A 211 -21.71 -19.00 -9.28
N HIS A 212 -20.74 -19.44 -10.07
CA HIS A 212 -19.66 -20.30 -9.61
C HIS A 212 -18.78 -19.64 -8.53
N GLY A 213 -18.77 -18.31 -8.43
CA GLY A 213 -18.14 -17.56 -7.33
C GLY A 213 -18.64 -18.04 -5.97
N ARG A 214 -19.95 -18.15 -5.82
CA ARG A 214 -20.63 -18.65 -4.61
C ARG A 214 -20.51 -20.16 -4.46
N ASP A 215 -20.73 -20.90 -5.56
CA ASP A 215 -21.04 -22.34 -5.49
C ASP A 215 -19.79 -23.23 -5.55
N ILE A 216 -18.72 -22.77 -6.20
CA ILE A 216 -17.50 -23.54 -6.44
C ILE A 216 -16.29 -22.87 -5.82
N PHE A 217 -16.00 -21.61 -6.19
CA PHE A 217 -14.72 -20.99 -5.86
C PHE A 217 -14.62 -20.58 -4.38
N SER A 218 -15.66 -19.98 -3.81
CA SER A 218 -15.65 -19.57 -2.40
C SER A 218 -15.59 -20.77 -1.45
N PRO A 219 -16.41 -21.83 -1.58
CA PRO A 219 -16.29 -23.01 -0.73
C PRO A 219 -14.94 -23.70 -0.89
N ALA A 220 -14.41 -23.85 -2.12
CA ALA A 220 -13.12 -24.48 -2.34
C ALA A 220 -11.98 -23.71 -1.67
N ALA A 221 -11.98 -22.37 -1.76
CA ALA A 221 -11.00 -21.52 -1.08
C ALA A 221 -11.10 -21.64 0.45
N ALA A 222 -12.33 -21.70 0.98
CA ALA A 222 -12.57 -21.83 2.41
C ALA A 222 -12.12 -23.19 2.96
N HIS A 223 -12.44 -24.29 2.28
CA HIS A 223 -11.99 -25.63 2.66
C HIS A 223 -10.46 -25.73 2.64
N LEU A 224 -9.81 -25.17 1.60
CA LEU A 224 -8.37 -25.15 1.51
C LEU A 224 -7.75 -24.34 2.65
N ALA A 225 -8.30 -23.16 2.97
CA ALA A 225 -7.87 -22.35 4.10
C ALA A 225 -8.12 -23.03 5.45
N ALA A 226 -9.17 -23.84 5.57
CA ALA A 226 -9.44 -24.68 6.73
C ALA A 226 -8.54 -25.90 6.86
N GLY A 227 -7.58 -26.10 5.91
CA GLY A 227 -6.58 -27.16 5.98
C GLY A 227 -6.99 -28.48 5.35
N TRP A 228 -7.99 -28.49 4.50
CA TRP A 228 -8.36 -29.71 3.75
C TRP A 228 -7.22 -30.11 2.81
N ASP A 229 -7.07 -31.41 2.64
CA ASP A 229 -6.03 -31.94 1.76
C ASP A 229 -6.28 -31.57 0.29
N TYR A 230 -5.47 -30.67 -0.25
CA TYR A 230 -5.47 -30.23 -1.63
C TYR A 230 -5.54 -31.39 -2.65
N ASN A 231 -4.99 -32.57 -2.30
CA ASN A 231 -5.00 -33.72 -3.19
C ASN A 231 -6.38 -34.34 -3.41
N LEU A 232 -7.35 -34.00 -2.55
CA LEU A 232 -8.70 -34.54 -2.62
C LEU A 232 -9.67 -33.67 -3.40
N VAL A 233 -9.25 -32.50 -3.92
CA VAL A 233 -10.15 -31.55 -4.60
C VAL A 233 -10.62 -32.07 -5.96
N GLY A 234 -9.84 -32.92 -6.63
CA GLY A 234 -10.12 -33.50 -7.92
C GLY A 234 -8.87 -33.94 -8.68
N PRO A 235 -8.96 -34.24 -9.98
CA PRO A 235 -7.85 -34.73 -10.78
C PRO A 235 -6.76 -33.68 -10.98
N ALA A 236 -5.51 -34.13 -11.10
CA ALA A 236 -4.38 -33.29 -11.42
C ALA A 236 -4.47 -32.77 -12.86
N LEU A 237 -4.04 -31.55 -13.06
CA LEU A 237 -3.94 -30.90 -14.36
C LEU A 237 -2.47 -30.62 -14.67
N PRO A 238 -1.92 -31.21 -15.73
CA PRO A 238 -0.53 -31.00 -16.11
C PRO A 238 -0.28 -29.62 -16.70
N GLU A 239 -1.29 -29.02 -17.29
CA GLU A 239 -1.23 -27.73 -17.99
C GLU A 239 -2.45 -26.90 -17.67
N LEU A 240 -2.26 -25.58 -17.72
CA LEU A 240 -3.31 -24.57 -17.55
C LEU A 240 -3.46 -23.75 -18.83
N VAL A 241 -4.63 -23.18 -19.00
CA VAL A 241 -4.87 -22.19 -20.06
C VAL A 241 -3.90 -21.02 -19.89
N ARG A 242 -3.30 -20.61 -20.99
CA ARG A 242 -2.33 -19.51 -21.02
C ARG A 242 -2.96 -18.23 -21.53
N LEU A 243 -2.75 -17.13 -20.82
CA LEU A 243 -3.08 -15.80 -21.32
C LEU A 243 -2.00 -15.35 -22.30
N THR A 244 -2.41 -15.05 -23.52
CA THR A 244 -1.53 -14.41 -24.49
C THR A 244 -1.58 -12.91 -24.29
N THR A 245 -0.59 -12.33 -23.62
CA THR A 245 -0.45 -10.89 -23.49
C THR A 245 0.38 -10.34 -24.63
N LYS A 246 -0.08 -9.26 -25.25
CA LYS A 246 0.78 -8.47 -26.11
C LYS A 246 1.87 -7.84 -25.27
N THR A 247 3.06 -7.76 -25.80
CA THR A 247 4.20 -7.05 -25.21
C THR A 247 4.63 -5.96 -26.17
N ALA A 248 5.11 -4.86 -25.60
CA ALA A 248 5.66 -3.78 -26.39
C ALA A 248 6.78 -4.29 -27.33
N THR A 249 6.82 -3.77 -28.54
CA THR A 249 7.78 -4.17 -29.58
C THR A 249 8.81 -3.07 -29.79
N ILE A 250 10.08 -3.42 -29.68
CA ILE A 250 11.19 -2.52 -29.97
C ILE A 250 11.53 -2.61 -31.46
N THR A 251 11.62 -1.45 -32.11
CA THR A 251 12.03 -1.29 -33.49
C THR A 251 13.22 -0.32 -33.57
N ASP A 252 13.81 -0.18 -34.75
CA ASP A 252 14.85 0.83 -35.05
C ASP A 252 14.35 2.28 -34.89
N LYS A 253 13.03 2.48 -34.94
CA LYS A 253 12.40 3.80 -34.79
C LYS A 253 12.04 4.15 -33.34
N GLY A 254 11.88 3.16 -32.49
CA GLY A 254 11.41 3.34 -31.12
C GLY A 254 10.71 2.09 -30.57
N ILE A 255 9.87 2.29 -29.58
CA ILE A 255 9.04 1.24 -28.97
C ILE A 255 7.56 1.50 -29.24
N GLU A 256 6.87 0.48 -29.71
CA GLU A 256 5.42 0.43 -29.89
C GLU A 256 4.82 -0.43 -28.79
N GLY A 257 3.82 0.09 -28.09
CA GLY A 257 3.14 -0.61 -27.01
C GLY A 257 1.67 -0.21 -26.90
N ASP A 258 1.02 -0.78 -25.91
CA ASP A 258 -0.39 -0.53 -25.63
C ASP A 258 -0.57 0.24 -24.30
N LEU A 259 -1.62 1.07 -24.26
CA LEU A 259 -2.19 1.61 -23.02
C LEU A 259 -3.10 0.52 -22.44
N ILE A 260 -2.65 -0.12 -21.38
CA ILE A 260 -3.28 -1.34 -20.83
C ILE A 260 -4.20 -1.09 -19.64
N GLY A 261 -4.30 0.13 -19.17
CA GLY A 261 -5.16 0.45 -18.04
C GLY A 261 -4.95 1.86 -17.51
N LEU A 262 -5.78 2.21 -16.53
CA LEU A 262 -5.65 3.41 -15.73
C LEU A 262 -5.26 3.04 -14.31
N ASP A 263 -4.54 3.93 -13.64
CA ASP A 263 -4.30 3.87 -12.20
C ASP A 263 -5.38 4.70 -11.50
N ASP A 264 -6.53 4.08 -11.28
CA ASP A 264 -7.66 4.73 -10.65
C ASP A 264 -7.47 4.82 -9.11
N PRO A 265 -7.97 5.90 -8.47
CA PRO A 265 -8.78 6.99 -9.03
C PRO A 265 -7.96 8.12 -9.68
N PHE A 266 -6.64 8.00 -9.76
CA PHE A 266 -5.74 9.06 -10.22
C PHE A 266 -5.77 9.26 -11.74
N GLY A 267 -6.21 8.26 -12.51
CA GLY A 267 -6.31 8.32 -13.97
C GLY A 267 -4.98 8.47 -14.70
N SER A 268 -3.89 8.01 -14.07
CA SER A 268 -2.61 7.87 -14.76
C SER A 268 -2.68 6.73 -15.76
N LEU A 269 -2.04 6.91 -16.92
CA LEU A 269 -2.00 5.87 -17.95
C LEU A 269 -0.95 4.82 -17.57
N ILE A 270 -1.30 3.56 -17.73
CA ILE A 270 -0.40 2.41 -17.56
C ILE A 270 -0.14 1.81 -18.93
N THR A 271 1.14 1.60 -19.28
CA THR A 271 1.53 0.95 -20.52
C THR A 271 2.04 -0.47 -20.28
N ASP A 272 2.17 -1.24 -21.36
CA ASP A 272 2.86 -2.54 -21.37
C ASP A 272 4.37 -2.41 -21.55
N ILE A 273 4.90 -1.19 -21.72
CA ILE A 273 6.33 -0.92 -21.90
C ILE A 273 7.07 -1.11 -20.58
N SER A 274 7.99 -2.08 -20.54
CA SER A 274 8.83 -2.29 -19.37
C SER A 274 9.88 -1.20 -19.20
N ARG A 275 10.37 -1.01 -17.94
CA ARG A 275 11.53 -0.17 -17.64
C ARG A 275 12.72 -0.53 -18.50
N ASP A 276 13.02 -1.82 -18.60
CA ASP A 276 14.22 -2.32 -19.28
C ASP A 276 14.17 -2.03 -20.79
N ASP A 277 13.00 -2.17 -21.39
CA ASP A 277 12.82 -1.83 -22.81
C ASP A 277 12.85 -0.33 -23.04
N PHE A 278 12.25 0.45 -22.17
CA PHE A 278 12.31 1.90 -22.24
C PHE A 278 13.76 2.44 -22.12
N GLN A 279 14.57 1.86 -21.24
CA GLN A 279 15.98 2.27 -21.07
C GLN A 279 16.80 2.08 -22.35
N LYS A 280 16.46 1.10 -23.19
CA LYS A 280 17.13 0.88 -24.50
C LYS A 280 16.92 2.05 -25.46
N LEU A 281 15.92 2.91 -25.24
CA LEU A 281 15.69 4.10 -26.05
C LEU A 281 16.68 5.24 -25.77
N GLY A 282 17.47 5.15 -24.68
CA GLY A 282 18.54 6.10 -24.34
C GLY A 282 18.08 7.39 -23.64
N TYR A 283 16.84 7.47 -23.18
CA TYR A 283 16.34 8.61 -22.39
C TYR A 283 16.81 8.55 -20.93
N VAL A 284 17.03 9.71 -20.34
CA VAL A 284 17.37 9.87 -18.92
C VAL A 284 16.41 10.84 -18.26
N VAL A 285 16.31 10.77 -16.94
CA VAL A 285 15.48 11.70 -16.16
C VAL A 285 15.86 13.15 -16.47
N GLY A 286 14.87 14.00 -16.70
CA GLY A 286 15.01 15.37 -17.14
C GLY A 286 14.86 15.58 -18.66
N ASP A 287 14.95 14.53 -19.47
CA ASP A 287 14.71 14.65 -20.91
C ASP A 287 13.23 14.99 -21.20
N LYS A 288 13.01 15.71 -22.29
CA LYS A 288 11.69 15.91 -22.89
C LYS A 288 11.47 14.85 -23.96
N ILE A 289 10.53 13.94 -23.72
CA ILE A 289 10.29 12.77 -24.56
C ILE A 289 9.10 13.02 -25.49
N PRO A 290 9.27 12.95 -26.81
CA PRO A 290 8.15 12.92 -27.72
C PRO A 290 7.45 11.55 -27.61
N VAL A 291 6.15 11.56 -27.39
CA VAL A 291 5.32 10.37 -27.21
C VAL A 291 4.11 10.50 -28.12
N GLN A 292 3.63 9.41 -28.69
CA GLN A 292 2.32 9.37 -29.32
C GLN A 292 1.38 8.51 -28.44
N LEU A 293 0.28 9.10 -27.99
CA LEU A 293 -0.79 8.42 -27.25
C LEU A 293 -2.03 8.37 -28.13
N ASN A 294 -2.49 7.18 -28.48
CA ASN A 294 -3.57 7.00 -29.44
C ASN A 294 -3.35 7.80 -30.75
N LYS A 295 -2.10 7.75 -31.26
CA LYS A 295 -1.62 8.51 -32.44
C LYS A 295 -1.58 10.03 -32.28
N LYS A 296 -1.92 10.59 -31.11
CA LYS A 296 -1.81 12.02 -30.81
C LYS A 296 -0.41 12.31 -30.27
N PRO A 297 0.37 13.20 -30.90
CA PRO A 297 1.71 13.55 -30.41
C PRO A 297 1.62 14.43 -29.15
N VAL A 298 2.49 14.15 -28.20
CA VAL A 298 2.70 14.94 -26.97
C VAL A 298 4.17 14.90 -26.60
N THR A 299 4.68 15.96 -25.99
CA THR A 299 6.04 15.95 -25.42
C THR A 299 5.94 16.02 -23.90
N LEU A 300 6.51 15.01 -23.22
CA LEU A 300 6.43 14.86 -21.79
C LEU A 300 7.83 14.92 -21.16
N PRO A 301 8.04 15.65 -20.06
CA PRO A 301 9.25 15.52 -19.26
C PRO A 301 9.31 14.14 -18.64
N TYR A 302 10.48 13.52 -18.64
CA TYR A 302 10.73 12.27 -17.93
C TYR A 302 11.12 12.56 -16.50
N GLY A 303 10.21 12.31 -15.57
CA GLY A 303 10.41 12.51 -14.14
C GLY A 303 10.70 11.21 -13.38
N LYS A 304 11.37 11.33 -12.24
CA LYS A 304 11.54 10.27 -11.26
C LYS A 304 10.34 10.23 -10.29
N THR A 305 9.79 11.40 -9.98
CA THR A 305 8.64 11.58 -9.08
C THR A 305 7.61 12.51 -9.71
N PHE A 306 6.37 12.51 -9.21
CA PHE A 306 5.35 13.44 -9.67
C PHE A 306 5.72 14.90 -9.43
N MET A 307 6.54 15.19 -8.40
CA MET A 307 6.96 16.54 -8.04
C MET A 307 8.04 17.12 -8.95
N ASP A 308 8.57 16.36 -9.90
CA ASP A 308 9.54 16.85 -10.88
C ASP A 308 8.90 17.82 -11.90
N VAL A 309 7.59 17.95 -11.86
CA VAL A 309 6.82 18.93 -12.63
C VAL A 309 5.87 19.71 -11.71
N PRO A 310 5.47 20.95 -12.07
CA PRO A 310 4.47 21.71 -11.33
C PRO A 310 3.14 20.96 -11.18
N VAL A 311 2.36 21.31 -10.15
CA VAL A 311 0.99 20.79 -9.97
C VAL A 311 0.15 21.11 -11.20
N GLY A 312 -0.55 20.13 -11.71
CA GLY A 312 -1.35 20.21 -12.92
C GLY A 312 -0.60 19.91 -14.22
N ASP A 313 0.73 19.78 -14.20
CA ASP A 313 1.52 19.45 -15.38
C ASP A 313 1.69 17.94 -15.54
N ALA A 314 1.86 17.53 -16.80
CA ALA A 314 1.99 16.13 -17.17
C ALA A 314 3.46 15.68 -17.21
N LEU A 315 3.70 14.39 -16.92
CA LEU A 315 5.01 13.76 -17.00
C LEU A 315 4.89 12.31 -17.46
N LEU A 316 5.99 11.79 -18.00
CA LEU A 316 6.26 10.37 -18.16
C LEU A 316 7.14 9.91 -17.01
N TYR A 317 6.87 8.73 -16.46
CA TYR A 317 7.62 8.18 -15.33
C TYR A 317 7.67 6.65 -15.41
N ILE A 318 8.50 6.03 -14.58
CA ILE A 318 8.48 4.58 -14.37
C ILE A 318 7.73 4.32 -13.05
N ASP A 319 6.64 3.55 -13.14
CA ASP A 319 5.82 3.20 -11.99
C ASP A 319 6.53 2.21 -11.03
N SER A 320 5.91 1.96 -9.87
CA SER A 320 6.43 1.04 -8.86
C SER A 320 6.45 -0.43 -9.30
N ARG A 321 5.79 -0.77 -10.41
CA ARG A 321 5.78 -2.09 -11.02
C ARG A 321 6.76 -2.22 -12.18
N GLY A 322 7.58 -1.18 -12.42
CA GLY A 322 8.59 -1.16 -13.46
C GLY A 322 8.05 -0.96 -14.86
N ARG A 323 6.96 -0.23 -15.05
CA ARG A 323 6.34 0.09 -16.34
C ARG A 323 6.39 1.59 -16.61
N VAL A 324 6.42 1.95 -17.88
CA VAL A 324 6.23 3.34 -18.29
C VAL A 324 4.78 3.75 -18.01
N GLY A 325 4.64 4.87 -17.29
CA GLY A 325 3.36 5.50 -17.02
C GLY A 325 3.35 6.96 -17.47
N VAL A 326 2.15 7.51 -17.64
CA VAL A 326 1.94 8.93 -17.93
C VAL A 326 0.93 9.48 -16.93
N ALA A 327 1.29 10.54 -16.24
CA ALA A 327 0.46 11.13 -15.19
C ALA A 327 0.39 12.66 -15.27
N VAL A 328 -0.50 13.22 -14.48
CA VAL A 328 -0.52 14.66 -14.15
C VAL A 328 -0.23 14.79 -12.65
N ASN A 329 0.71 15.65 -12.29
CA ASN A 329 0.99 15.93 -10.88
C ASN A 329 -0.27 16.48 -10.20
N GLN A 330 -0.82 15.77 -9.20
CA GLN A 330 -2.07 16.06 -8.49
C GLN A 330 -3.28 16.24 -9.43
N GLY A 331 -3.34 15.46 -10.53
CA GLY A 331 -4.42 15.53 -11.49
C GLY A 331 -4.72 14.21 -12.16
N ASN A 332 -5.75 14.16 -13.00
CA ASN A 332 -6.16 12.98 -13.74
C ASN A 332 -5.84 13.17 -15.23
N TYR A 333 -4.85 12.40 -15.74
CA TYR A 333 -4.39 12.52 -17.12
C TYR A 333 -5.47 12.13 -18.12
N ALA A 334 -6.10 10.97 -17.91
CA ALA A 334 -7.10 10.43 -18.82
C ALA A 334 -8.28 11.40 -19.02
N LYS A 335 -8.79 12.00 -17.91
CA LYS A 335 -9.86 13.00 -17.96
C LYS A 335 -9.39 14.30 -18.61
N LYS A 336 -8.23 14.82 -18.21
CA LYS A 336 -7.71 16.11 -18.67
C LYS A 336 -7.48 16.13 -20.18
N PHE A 337 -6.99 15.02 -20.76
CA PHE A 337 -6.62 14.94 -22.16
C PHE A 337 -7.57 14.07 -23.01
N ASN A 338 -8.68 13.60 -22.39
CA ASN A 338 -9.67 12.72 -23.01
C ASN A 338 -9.02 11.51 -23.72
N ILE A 339 -8.20 10.76 -22.96
CA ILE A 339 -7.56 9.54 -23.43
C ILE A 339 -8.40 8.34 -23.04
N GLN A 340 -8.71 7.50 -24.02
CA GLN A 340 -9.39 6.22 -23.82
C GLN A 340 -8.38 5.09 -23.67
N VAL A 341 -8.73 4.11 -22.85
CA VAL A 341 -8.00 2.85 -22.64
C VAL A 341 -8.99 1.71 -22.88
N PRO A 342 -8.61 0.64 -23.60
CA PRO A 342 -7.29 0.38 -24.18
C PRO A 342 -6.94 1.31 -25.35
N GLY A 343 -5.64 1.44 -25.62
CA GLY A 343 -5.13 2.33 -26.67
C GLY A 343 -3.70 1.99 -27.05
N THR A 344 -3.05 2.87 -27.82
CA THR A 344 -1.68 2.66 -28.30
C THR A 344 -0.73 3.72 -27.77
N VAL A 345 0.54 3.33 -27.57
CA VAL A 345 1.64 4.22 -27.21
C VAL A 345 2.84 3.96 -28.12
N PHE A 346 3.46 5.04 -28.60
CA PHE A 346 4.74 4.98 -29.30
C PHE A 346 5.71 5.97 -28.73
N ILE A 347 6.94 5.53 -28.45
CA ILE A 347 8.05 6.36 -27.96
C ILE A 347 9.24 6.14 -28.89
N PRO A 348 9.70 7.18 -29.61
CA PRO A 348 10.84 7.05 -30.53
C PRO A 348 12.15 6.85 -29.78
N THR A 349 13.14 6.24 -30.43
CA THR A 349 14.52 6.19 -29.92
C THR A 349 15.10 7.59 -29.84
N LYS A 350 15.81 7.89 -28.77
CA LYS A 350 16.49 9.17 -28.60
C LYS A 350 17.56 9.34 -29.69
N ARG A 351 17.39 10.32 -30.57
CA ARG A 351 18.39 10.62 -31.58
C ARG A 351 19.57 11.30 -30.92
N THR A 352 20.76 10.71 -31.01
CA THR A 352 21.98 11.40 -30.64
C THR A 352 22.16 12.62 -31.59
N PRO A 353 22.39 13.85 -31.09
CA PRO A 353 22.69 14.97 -31.95
C PRO A 353 23.91 14.61 -32.81
N ILE A 354 23.78 14.66 -34.13
CA ILE A 354 24.93 14.53 -35.02
C ILE A 354 25.78 15.79 -34.78
N THR A 355 26.83 15.64 -33.98
CA THR A 355 27.82 16.69 -33.85
C THR A 355 28.55 16.82 -35.19
N THR A 356 28.12 17.80 -36.00
CA THR A 356 28.79 18.16 -37.23
C THR A 356 30.16 18.69 -36.84
N LEU A 357 31.19 17.84 -36.90
CA LEU A 357 32.55 18.28 -36.85
C LEU A 357 32.77 19.25 -38.02
N ARG A 358 32.64 20.55 -37.76
CA ARG A 358 33.16 21.54 -38.72
C ARG A 358 34.68 21.29 -38.84
N LYS A 359 35.06 20.69 -39.96
CA LYS A 359 36.47 20.70 -40.39
C LYS A 359 36.84 22.16 -40.64
N HIS A 360 37.77 22.69 -39.81
CA HIS A 360 38.50 23.90 -40.11
C HIS A 360 39.63 23.58 -41.06
#